data_52a9e5c82fdacc0c21ca2925b3588b4f
#
_entry.id   52a9e5c82fdacc0c21ca2925b3588b4f
#
_cell.length_a   1.000
_cell.length_b   1.000
_cell.length_c   1.000
_cell.angle_alpha   90.00
_cell.angle_beta   90.00
_cell.angle_gamma   90.00
#
_symmetry.space_group_name_H-M   'P 1'
#
loop_
_entity.id
_entity.type
_entity.pdbx_description
1 polymer ?
#
loop_
_entity_poly.entity_id
_entity_poly.type
_entity_poly.pdbx_seq_one_letter_code
_entity_poly.pdbx_strand_id
1 'polypeptide(L)'
;MVLEHLHRIDPDVDRDDQFGVLRELQDEGKIRALGLSQVSVDDIKAAQAVFTVATVQNRYNLTDRSSADVLAYAQTRGIGFIPWAPVSAGELARPGGPVDTIARRLSATPAQIALAWVLQTSPVMLPIPGTGSVGHLEDNLGAATLVLPDDAVAELDAA
;
A
#
# COMPACT_ATOMS: atom_id res chain seq x y z
N MET A 1 -4.96 -21.38 4.73
CA MET A 1 -5.07 -19.94 4.35
C MET A 1 -4.04 -19.64 3.27
N VAL A 2 -4.33 -18.73 2.31
CA VAL A 2 -3.39 -18.46 1.20
C VAL A 2 -2.33 -17.45 1.62
N LEU A 3 -2.75 -16.33 2.21
CA LEU A 3 -1.87 -15.26 2.71
C LEU A 3 -2.35 -14.85 4.09
N GLU A 4 -1.45 -14.76 5.04
CA GLU A 4 -1.71 -14.26 6.39
C GLU A 4 -0.80 -13.07 6.69
N HIS A 5 -1.36 -12.03 7.35
CA HIS A 5 -0.59 -10.89 7.83
C HIS A 5 -0.51 -10.86 9.34
N LEU A 6 0.69 -10.74 9.87
CA LEU A 6 0.86 -10.26 11.23
C LEU A 6 0.43 -8.78 11.26
N HIS A 7 -0.79 -8.54 11.77
CA HIS A 7 -1.44 -7.21 11.70
C HIS A 7 -0.65 -6.14 12.47
N ARG A 8 -0.03 -6.52 13.60
CA ARG A 8 0.91 -5.71 14.38
C ARG A 8 1.90 -6.63 15.06
N ILE A 9 3.14 -6.22 15.16
CA ILE A 9 4.10 -6.81 16.10
C ILE A 9 3.67 -6.33 17.49
N ASP A 10 3.38 -7.27 18.39
CA ASP A 10 3.01 -6.97 19.77
C ASP A 10 4.27 -6.57 20.54
N PRO A 11 4.34 -5.36 21.13
CA PRO A 11 5.51 -4.91 21.87
C PRO A 11 5.72 -5.66 23.19
N ASP A 12 4.69 -6.33 23.71
CA ASP A 12 4.74 -7.07 24.99
C ASP A 12 5.19 -8.54 24.80
N VAL A 13 5.36 -8.99 23.56
CA VAL A 13 5.82 -10.33 23.19
C VAL A 13 7.10 -10.25 22.39
N ASP A 14 8.06 -11.12 22.66
CA ASP A 14 9.30 -11.17 21.88
C ASP A 14 8.98 -11.32 20.39
N ARG A 15 9.62 -10.49 19.58
CA ARG A 15 9.38 -10.43 18.12
C ARG A 15 9.75 -11.74 17.43
N ASP A 16 10.85 -12.36 17.86
CA ASP A 16 11.35 -13.58 17.25
C ASP A 16 10.45 -14.77 17.58
N ASP A 17 9.81 -14.77 18.76
CA ASP A 17 8.78 -15.76 19.15
C ASP A 17 7.54 -15.61 18.25
N GLN A 18 7.07 -14.37 17.98
CA GLN A 18 5.96 -14.12 17.07
C GLN A 18 6.25 -14.63 15.67
N PHE A 19 7.46 -14.38 15.17
CA PHE A 19 7.89 -14.84 13.85
C PHE A 19 8.05 -16.35 13.79
N GLY A 20 8.54 -16.96 14.87
CA GLY A 20 8.68 -18.42 15.03
C GLY A 20 7.33 -19.13 14.88
N VAL A 21 6.29 -18.66 15.58
CA VAL A 21 4.93 -19.23 15.49
C VAL A 21 4.38 -19.15 14.06
N LEU A 22 4.57 -18.01 13.37
CA LEU A 22 4.13 -17.87 11.99
C LEU A 22 4.85 -18.85 11.05
N ARG A 23 6.14 -19.05 11.27
CA ARG A 23 6.93 -20.03 10.53
C ARG A 23 6.44 -21.45 10.76
N GLU A 24 6.19 -21.84 12.01
CA GLU A 24 5.62 -23.16 12.35
C GLU A 24 4.29 -23.40 11.63
N LEU A 25 3.38 -22.41 11.65
CA LEU A 25 2.08 -22.50 10.95
C LEU A 25 2.25 -22.63 9.42
N GLN A 26 3.30 -22.04 8.86
CA GLN A 26 3.63 -22.17 7.44
C GLN A 26 4.18 -23.59 7.15
N ASP A 27 5.07 -24.10 7.98
CA ASP A 27 5.66 -25.44 7.84
C ASP A 27 4.63 -26.56 8.02
N GLU A 28 3.62 -26.35 8.86
CA GLU A 28 2.44 -27.22 9.00
C GLU A 28 1.47 -27.14 7.81
N GLY A 29 1.70 -26.24 6.84
CA GLY A 29 0.87 -26.05 5.66
C GLY A 29 -0.45 -25.30 5.92
N LYS A 30 -0.63 -24.72 7.11
CA LYS A 30 -1.82 -23.93 7.46
C LYS A 30 -1.83 -22.57 6.75
N ILE A 31 -0.64 -22.01 6.51
CA ILE A 31 -0.43 -20.73 5.82
C ILE A 31 0.48 -20.99 4.61
N ARG A 32 0.15 -20.40 3.45
CA ARG A 32 0.98 -20.52 2.25
C ARG A 32 1.99 -19.39 2.16
N ALA A 33 1.58 -18.15 2.40
CA ALA A 33 2.40 -16.95 2.29
C ALA A 33 2.19 -16.07 3.53
N LEU A 34 3.28 -15.43 3.98
CA LEU A 34 3.30 -14.56 5.16
C LEU A 34 3.54 -13.11 4.75
N GLY A 35 2.81 -12.22 5.37
CA GLY A 35 2.95 -10.77 5.25
C GLY A 35 3.05 -10.10 6.61
N LEU A 36 3.48 -8.85 6.60
CA LEU A 36 3.61 -8.00 7.78
C LEU A 36 2.78 -6.73 7.60
N SER A 37 2.35 -6.12 8.71
CA SER A 37 1.63 -4.85 8.66
C SER A 37 2.18 -3.85 9.66
N GLN A 38 2.32 -2.58 9.22
CA GLN A 38 2.86 -1.45 10.00
C GLN A 38 4.23 -1.76 10.60
N VAL A 39 5.15 -2.09 9.74
CA VAL A 39 6.52 -2.49 10.08
C VAL A 39 7.55 -1.54 9.48
N SER A 40 8.71 -1.49 10.10
CA SER A 40 9.90 -0.83 9.60
C SER A 40 10.70 -1.76 8.65
N VAL A 41 11.68 -1.20 7.95
CA VAL A 41 12.63 -1.98 7.16
C VAL A 41 13.40 -2.99 8.03
N ASP A 42 13.72 -2.62 9.27
CA ASP A 42 14.45 -3.52 10.17
C ASP A 42 13.58 -4.68 10.67
N ASP A 43 12.27 -4.45 10.86
CA ASP A 43 11.33 -5.54 11.17
C ASP A 43 11.21 -6.52 9.99
N ILE A 44 11.17 -6.00 8.77
CA ILE A 44 11.13 -6.85 7.56
C ILE A 44 12.40 -7.69 7.46
N LYS A 45 13.58 -7.09 7.69
CA LYS A 45 14.86 -7.83 7.67
C LYS A 45 14.90 -8.91 8.74
N ALA A 46 14.42 -8.62 9.96
CA ALA A 46 14.33 -9.60 11.03
C ALA A 46 13.39 -10.76 10.66
N ALA A 47 12.21 -10.47 10.12
CA ALA A 47 11.30 -11.51 9.64
C ALA A 47 11.90 -12.35 8.51
N GLN A 48 12.63 -11.72 7.58
CA GLN A 48 13.30 -12.42 6.47
C GLN A 48 14.39 -13.40 6.91
N ALA A 49 14.92 -13.27 8.13
CA ALA A 49 15.81 -14.27 8.72
C ALA A 49 15.06 -15.56 9.13
N VAL A 50 13.73 -15.50 9.30
CA VAL A 50 12.89 -16.60 9.77
C VAL A 50 12.05 -17.18 8.63
N PHE A 51 11.41 -16.34 7.81
CA PHE A 51 10.54 -16.75 6.70
C PHE A 51 10.62 -15.78 5.52
N THR A 52 10.06 -16.20 4.38
CA THR A 52 9.93 -15.31 3.20
C THR A 52 8.76 -14.35 3.40
N VAL A 53 9.02 -13.05 3.43
CA VAL A 53 7.99 -12.00 3.48
C VAL A 53 7.44 -11.80 2.07
N ALA A 54 6.18 -12.15 1.85
CA ALA A 54 5.51 -12.04 0.56
C ALA A 54 4.95 -10.63 0.31
N THR A 55 4.40 -10.01 1.36
CA THR A 55 3.77 -8.69 1.29
C THR A 55 4.01 -7.88 2.56
N VAL A 56 3.94 -6.55 2.40
CA VAL A 56 3.93 -5.60 3.52
C VAL A 56 2.71 -4.68 3.36
N GLN A 57 1.98 -4.46 4.45
CA GLN A 57 0.82 -3.59 4.47
C GLN A 57 1.06 -2.40 5.40
N ASN A 58 1.47 -1.27 4.85
CA ASN A 58 1.72 -0.03 5.59
C ASN A 58 0.83 1.11 5.08
N ARG A 59 0.65 2.15 5.90
CA ARG A 59 -0.04 3.35 5.46
C ARG A 59 0.79 4.09 4.41
N TYR A 60 0.14 4.37 3.26
CA TYR A 60 0.76 5.14 2.18
C TYR A 60 -0.31 5.74 1.26
N ASN A 61 -0.23 7.03 1.01
CA ASN A 61 -1.12 7.77 0.11
C ASN A 61 -0.51 9.14 -0.22
N LEU A 62 -1.22 9.96 -0.97
CA LEU A 62 -0.78 11.31 -1.38
C LEU A 62 -0.38 12.21 -0.19
N THR A 63 -1.07 12.12 0.94
CA THR A 63 -0.85 12.98 2.11
C THR A 63 -0.01 12.33 3.21
N ASP A 64 0.30 11.04 3.07
CA ASP A 64 1.13 10.31 4.04
C ASP A 64 2.10 9.38 3.30
N ARG A 65 3.34 9.79 3.26
CA ARG A 65 4.46 9.07 2.63
C ARG A 65 5.47 8.57 3.66
N SER A 66 5.06 8.44 4.94
CA SER A 66 5.93 8.03 6.05
C SER A 66 6.55 6.64 5.87
N SER A 67 5.94 5.77 5.05
CA SER A 67 6.45 4.45 4.71
C SER A 67 7.19 4.39 3.36
N ALA A 68 7.71 5.52 2.87
CA ALA A 68 8.40 5.55 1.58
C ALA A 68 9.70 4.71 1.57
N ASP A 69 10.41 4.63 2.68
CA ASP A 69 11.59 3.79 2.87
C ASP A 69 11.23 2.29 2.82
N VAL A 70 10.11 1.91 3.44
CA VAL A 70 9.59 0.53 3.40
C VAL A 70 9.15 0.17 1.98
N LEU A 71 8.49 1.09 1.27
CA LEU A 71 8.12 0.90 -0.14
C LEU A 71 9.35 0.70 -1.02
N ALA A 72 10.36 1.55 -0.88
CA ALA A 72 11.60 1.44 -1.63
C ALA A 72 12.31 0.10 -1.36
N TYR A 73 12.36 -0.32 -0.10
CA TYR A 73 12.89 -1.63 0.26
C TYR A 73 12.08 -2.77 -0.36
N ALA A 74 10.76 -2.73 -0.25
CA ALA A 74 9.86 -3.73 -0.82
C ALA A 74 10.06 -3.87 -2.33
N GLN A 75 10.15 -2.75 -3.05
CA GLN A 75 10.41 -2.74 -4.49
C GLN A 75 11.72 -3.43 -4.86
N THR A 76 12.82 -3.15 -4.13
CA THR A 76 14.13 -3.77 -4.41
C THR A 76 14.15 -5.28 -4.15
N ARG A 77 13.22 -5.79 -3.35
CA ARG A 77 13.11 -7.19 -2.95
C ARG A 77 11.99 -7.95 -3.63
N GLY A 78 11.18 -7.29 -4.47
CA GLY A 78 10.00 -7.89 -5.09
C GLY A 78 8.91 -8.28 -4.09
N ILE A 79 8.84 -7.59 -2.94
CA ILE A 79 7.80 -7.76 -1.92
C ILE A 79 6.58 -6.92 -2.32
N GLY A 80 5.39 -7.52 -2.37
CA GLY A 80 4.17 -6.76 -2.64
C GLY A 80 3.90 -5.72 -1.54
N PHE A 81 3.61 -4.48 -1.91
CA PHE A 81 3.28 -3.42 -0.97
C PHE A 81 1.79 -3.10 -1.04
N ILE A 82 1.08 -3.26 0.08
CA ILE A 82 -0.35 -3.05 0.20
C ILE A 82 -0.59 -1.74 0.97
N PRO A 83 -0.79 -0.61 0.30
CA PRO A 83 -1.08 0.65 0.97
C PRO A 83 -2.50 0.63 1.57
N TRP A 84 -2.64 0.80 2.88
CA TRP A 84 -3.95 1.06 3.45
C TRP A 84 -4.25 2.57 3.45
N ALA A 85 -5.55 2.92 3.42
CA ALA A 85 -6.06 4.27 3.16
C ALA A 85 -5.54 4.92 1.85
N PRO A 86 -5.53 4.18 0.71
CA PRO A 86 -4.88 4.63 -0.52
C PRO A 86 -5.58 5.83 -1.18
N VAL A 87 -6.88 6.05 -0.93
CA VAL A 87 -7.66 7.17 -1.50
C VAL A 87 -7.62 8.45 -0.66
N SER A 88 -6.90 8.44 0.47
CA SER A 88 -6.77 9.63 1.32
C SER A 88 -5.96 10.70 0.59
N ALA A 89 -6.65 11.68 0.03
CA ALA A 89 -6.06 12.85 -0.60
C ALA A 89 -6.21 14.12 0.25
N GLY A 90 -6.97 14.06 1.35
CA GLY A 90 -7.15 15.14 2.31
C GLY A 90 -7.52 16.48 1.66
N GLU A 91 -6.86 17.52 2.08
CA GLU A 91 -7.04 18.87 1.55
C GLU A 91 -6.71 19.01 0.05
N LEU A 92 -5.87 18.13 -0.52
CA LEU A 92 -5.51 18.15 -1.93
C LEU A 92 -6.71 17.85 -2.85
N ALA A 93 -7.71 17.11 -2.34
CA ALA A 93 -8.93 16.76 -3.09
C ALA A 93 -10.08 17.77 -2.93
N ARG A 94 -9.92 18.82 -2.11
CA ARG A 94 -10.93 19.87 -1.97
C ARG A 94 -11.11 20.64 -3.29
N PRO A 95 -12.25 21.33 -3.51
CA PRO A 95 -12.48 22.15 -4.70
C PRO A 95 -11.34 23.14 -4.93
N GLY A 96 -10.72 23.10 -6.11
CA GLY A 96 -9.57 23.93 -6.49
C GLY A 96 -8.21 23.44 -5.97
N GLY A 97 -8.16 22.36 -5.20
CA GLY A 97 -6.90 21.69 -4.83
C GLY A 97 -6.23 20.97 -6.01
N PRO A 98 -4.97 20.54 -5.86
CA PRO A 98 -4.22 19.88 -6.95
C PRO A 98 -4.92 18.65 -7.50
N VAL A 99 -5.40 17.76 -6.64
CA VAL A 99 -6.12 16.54 -7.05
C VAL A 99 -7.41 16.86 -7.81
N ASP A 100 -8.22 17.82 -7.33
CA ASP A 100 -9.45 18.24 -7.99
C ASP A 100 -9.17 18.91 -9.36
N THR A 101 -8.11 19.69 -9.45
CA THR A 101 -7.69 20.35 -10.69
C THR A 101 -7.26 19.34 -11.74
N ILE A 102 -6.44 18.36 -11.36
CA ILE A 102 -5.99 17.27 -12.23
C ILE A 102 -7.17 16.37 -12.62
N ALA A 103 -8.05 16.03 -11.66
CA ALA A 103 -9.24 15.24 -11.91
C ALA A 103 -10.13 15.85 -13.01
N ARG A 104 -10.39 17.17 -12.94
CA ARG A 104 -11.13 17.88 -13.99
C ARG A 104 -10.39 17.88 -15.33
N ARG A 105 -9.07 18.12 -15.33
CA ARG A 105 -8.23 18.12 -16.53
C ARG A 105 -8.25 16.77 -17.24
N LEU A 106 -8.26 15.67 -16.50
CA LEU A 106 -8.22 14.31 -17.04
C LEU A 106 -9.61 13.64 -17.15
N SER A 107 -10.69 14.38 -16.83
CA SER A 107 -12.08 13.84 -16.81
C SER A 107 -12.20 12.59 -15.93
N ALA A 108 -11.53 12.60 -14.77
CA ALA A 108 -11.51 11.53 -13.79
C ALA A 108 -12.05 12.01 -12.42
N THR A 109 -12.30 11.10 -11.50
CA THR A 109 -12.66 11.45 -10.12
C THR A 109 -11.40 11.70 -9.27
N PRO A 110 -11.49 12.50 -8.19
CA PRO A 110 -10.37 12.66 -7.24
C PRO A 110 -9.85 11.34 -6.68
N ALA A 111 -10.73 10.36 -6.45
CA ALA A 111 -10.34 9.03 -6.00
C ALA A 111 -9.54 8.27 -7.05
N GLN A 112 -9.93 8.37 -8.33
CA GLN A 112 -9.17 7.79 -9.43
C GLN A 112 -7.78 8.42 -9.57
N ILE A 113 -7.65 9.73 -9.41
CA ILE A 113 -6.34 10.40 -9.42
C ILE A 113 -5.45 9.90 -8.29
N ALA A 114 -5.99 9.84 -7.06
CA ALA A 114 -5.24 9.36 -5.90
C ALA A 114 -4.78 7.91 -6.08
N LEU A 115 -5.65 7.02 -6.57
CA LEU A 115 -5.32 5.61 -6.82
C LEU A 115 -4.33 5.44 -7.98
N ALA A 116 -4.50 6.18 -9.08
CA ALA A 116 -3.59 6.14 -10.22
C ALA A 116 -2.18 6.59 -9.80
N TRP A 117 -2.07 7.64 -8.98
CA TRP A 117 -0.80 8.08 -8.43
C TRP A 117 -0.15 6.98 -7.56
N VAL A 118 -0.92 6.35 -6.65
CA VAL A 118 -0.42 5.22 -5.85
C VAL A 118 0.11 4.10 -6.75
N LEU A 119 -0.65 3.69 -7.75
CA LEU A 119 -0.27 2.62 -8.68
C LEU A 119 0.99 2.96 -9.49
N GLN A 120 1.16 4.23 -9.90
CA GLN A 120 2.33 4.66 -10.66
C GLN A 120 3.58 4.87 -9.79
N THR A 121 3.44 5.01 -8.46
CA THR A 121 4.59 5.20 -7.56
C THR A 121 5.54 3.99 -7.55
N SER A 122 5.03 2.77 -7.69
CA SER A 122 5.87 1.56 -7.70
C SER A 122 5.16 0.36 -8.34
N PRO A 123 5.89 -0.49 -9.08
CA PRO A 123 5.32 -1.70 -9.68
C PRO A 123 4.91 -2.78 -8.68
N VAL A 124 5.28 -2.65 -7.40
CA VAL A 124 4.88 -3.61 -6.35
C VAL A 124 3.64 -3.15 -5.57
N MET A 125 3.00 -2.05 -5.98
CA MET A 125 1.79 -1.51 -5.34
C MET A 125 0.57 -2.39 -5.59
N LEU A 126 -0.16 -2.66 -4.50
CA LEU A 126 -1.43 -3.38 -4.51
C LEU A 126 -2.43 -2.65 -3.60
N PRO A 127 -3.04 -1.54 -4.03
CA PRO A 127 -3.94 -0.74 -3.20
C PRO A 127 -5.24 -1.49 -2.88
N ILE A 128 -5.78 -1.22 -1.70
CA ILE A 128 -7.01 -1.83 -1.16
C ILE A 128 -8.08 -0.78 -0.87
N PRO A 129 -8.63 -0.09 -1.89
CA PRO A 129 -9.65 0.94 -1.70
C PRO A 129 -10.98 0.33 -1.27
N GLY A 130 -11.31 0.40 0.02
CA GLY A 130 -12.57 -0.09 0.57
C GLY A 130 -13.75 0.77 0.15
N THR A 131 -14.88 0.14 -0.23
CA THR A 131 -16.14 0.82 -0.53
C THR A 131 -17.35 -0.09 -0.30
N GLY A 132 -18.49 0.50 0.05
CA GLY A 132 -19.80 -0.17 0.10
C GLY A 132 -20.70 0.18 -1.09
N SER A 133 -20.20 0.93 -2.09
CA SER A 133 -20.97 1.38 -3.26
C SER A 133 -20.44 0.74 -4.54
N VAL A 134 -21.32 0.19 -5.36
CA VAL A 134 -20.96 -0.40 -6.67
C VAL A 134 -20.35 0.68 -7.58
N GLY A 135 -20.93 1.89 -7.63
CA GLY A 135 -20.40 2.99 -8.43
C GLY A 135 -18.96 3.37 -8.01
N HIS A 136 -18.70 3.44 -6.70
CA HIS A 136 -17.32 3.70 -6.23
C HIS A 136 -16.37 2.54 -6.53
N LEU A 137 -16.85 1.28 -6.58
CA LEU A 137 -16.02 0.15 -7.00
C LEU A 137 -15.62 0.28 -8.47
N GLU A 138 -16.57 0.63 -9.33
CA GLU A 138 -16.32 0.86 -10.76
C GLU A 138 -15.35 2.02 -10.97
N ASP A 139 -15.51 3.13 -10.23
CA ASP A 139 -14.58 4.26 -10.23
C ASP A 139 -13.17 3.83 -9.80
N ASN A 140 -13.06 3.07 -8.71
CA ASN A 140 -11.76 2.58 -8.23
C ASN A 140 -11.08 1.66 -9.24
N LEU A 141 -11.83 0.78 -9.90
CA LEU A 141 -11.29 -0.08 -10.97
C LEU A 141 -10.83 0.73 -12.19
N GLY A 142 -11.52 1.82 -12.52
CA GLY A 142 -11.12 2.74 -13.59
C GLY A 142 -9.73 3.36 -13.37
N ALA A 143 -9.29 3.51 -12.13
CA ALA A 143 -7.95 4.01 -11.82
C ALA A 143 -6.81 3.10 -12.34
N ALA A 144 -7.07 1.80 -12.49
CA ALA A 144 -6.05 0.84 -12.96
C ALA A 144 -5.63 1.08 -14.42
N THR A 145 -6.45 1.75 -15.21
CA THR A 145 -6.17 2.10 -16.61
C THR A 145 -5.84 3.56 -16.83
N LEU A 146 -5.94 4.38 -15.78
CA LEU A 146 -5.64 5.80 -15.82
C LEU A 146 -4.13 6.02 -15.68
N VAL A 147 -3.52 6.53 -16.72
CA VAL A 147 -2.11 6.94 -16.70
C VAL A 147 -2.04 8.44 -16.47
N LEU A 148 -1.45 8.86 -15.36
CA LEU A 148 -1.19 10.29 -15.09
C LEU A 148 -0.01 10.74 -15.92
N PRO A 149 -0.12 11.88 -16.63
CA PRO A 149 1.03 12.52 -17.30
C PRO A 149 2.10 12.94 -16.28
N ASP A 150 3.35 13.04 -16.73
CA ASP A 150 4.50 13.36 -15.86
C ASP A 150 4.34 14.71 -15.14
N ASP A 151 3.74 15.69 -15.81
CA ASP A 151 3.44 17.00 -15.22
C ASP A 151 2.42 16.91 -14.08
N ALA A 152 1.40 16.03 -14.21
CA ALA A 152 0.43 15.79 -13.16
C ALA A 152 1.05 15.06 -11.96
N VAL A 153 1.91 14.08 -12.21
CA VAL A 153 2.65 13.38 -11.14
C VAL A 153 3.54 14.37 -10.39
N ALA A 154 4.30 15.20 -11.11
CA ALA A 154 5.16 16.22 -10.49
C ALA A 154 4.37 17.24 -9.66
N GLU A 155 3.18 17.66 -10.12
CA GLU A 155 2.29 18.56 -9.37
C GLU A 155 1.78 17.91 -8.08
N LEU A 156 1.41 16.63 -8.11
CA LEU A 156 0.98 15.86 -6.93
C LEU A 156 2.12 15.57 -5.96
N ASP A 157 3.33 15.37 -6.46
CA ASP A 157 4.50 15.12 -5.63
C ASP A 157 4.97 16.36 -4.87
N ALA A 158 4.72 17.54 -5.44
CA ALA A 158 5.08 18.83 -4.85
C ALA A 158 4.04 19.36 -3.85
N ALA A 159 2.84 18.79 -3.79
CA ALA A 159 1.73 19.23 -2.96
C ALA A 159 1.76 18.61 -1.55
#